data_ca52e591c046c3feee3dd9f8c3cefccc
#
_entry.id   ca52e591c046c3feee3dd9f8c3cefccc
#
_cell.length_a   1.000
_cell.length_b   1.000
_cell.length_c   1.000
_cell.angle_alpha   90.00
_cell.angle_beta   90.00
_cell.angle_gamma   90.00
#
_symmetry.space_group_name_H-M   'P 1'
#
loop_
_entity.id
_entity.type
_entity.pdbx_description
1 polymer ?
#
loop_
_entity_poly.entity_id
_entity_poly.type
_entity_poly.pdbx_seq_one_letter_code
_entity_poly.pdbx_strand_id
1 'polypeptide(L)'
;MAENCIFCKIIKGDIPSAKVYEDDRMIAINDVAPAAPVHVLLLPKDHTANIVEADPELVAYMLSKVKLIAEKTGIAEKGFRVVINTGDDGGQTVKHLHIHVIGGKVLGWPPC
;
A
#
# COMPACT_ATOMS: atom_id res chain seq x y z
N MET A 1 -12.20 6.20 -12.75
CA MET A 1 -10.96 5.42 -12.56
C MET A 1 -10.15 5.42 -13.85
N ALA A 2 -8.83 5.36 -13.75
CA ALA A 2 -7.97 5.33 -14.92
C ALA A 2 -7.97 3.93 -15.55
N GLU A 3 -8.29 3.84 -16.82
CA GLU A 3 -8.43 2.55 -17.52
C GLU A 3 -7.14 1.75 -17.59
N ASN A 4 -5.99 2.44 -17.66
CA ASN A 4 -4.68 1.78 -17.78
C ASN A 4 -4.03 1.50 -16.43
N CYS A 5 -4.69 1.79 -15.33
CA CYS A 5 -4.12 1.61 -14.00
C CYS A 5 -4.40 0.20 -13.48
N ILE A 6 -3.33 -0.57 -13.24
CA ILE A 6 -3.47 -1.92 -12.71
C ILE A 6 -4.15 -1.94 -11.34
N PHE A 7 -3.90 -0.94 -10.49
CA PHE A 7 -4.52 -0.88 -9.17
C PHE A 7 -6.01 -0.52 -9.27
N CYS A 8 -6.39 0.36 -10.20
CA CYS A 8 -7.81 0.60 -10.47
C CYS A 8 -8.51 -0.67 -10.92
N LYS A 9 -7.87 -1.49 -11.74
CA LYS A 9 -8.42 -2.77 -12.19
C LYS A 9 -8.60 -3.76 -11.04
N ILE A 10 -7.64 -3.79 -10.11
CA ILE A 10 -7.74 -4.62 -8.91
C ILE A 10 -8.90 -4.15 -8.02
N ILE A 11 -9.03 -2.86 -7.83
CA ILE A 11 -10.11 -2.26 -7.02
C ILE A 11 -11.48 -2.59 -7.61
N LYS A 12 -11.61 -2.54 -8.93
CA LYS A 12 -12.86 -2.88 -9.64
C LYS A 12 -13.16 -4.38 -9.63
N GLY A 13 -12.18 -5.23 -9.33
CA GLY A 13 -12.33 -6.67 -9.38
C GLY A 13 -12.01 -7.29 -10.74
N ASP A 14 -11.51 -6.52 -11.70
CA ASP A 14 -11.13 -7.03 -13.03
C ASP A 14 -9.89 -7.92 -12.96
N ILE A 15 -9.01 -7.67 -11.98
CA ILE A 15 -7.82 -8.48 -11.72
C ILE A 15 -7.93 -9.02 -10.31
N PRO A 16 -7.80 -10.35 -10.10
CA PRO A 16 -7.89 -10.92 -8.76
C PRO A 16 -6.71 -10.51 -7.89
N SER A 17 -6.95 -10.40 -6.58
CA SER A 17 -5.94 -10.07 -5.60
C SER A 17 -6.26 -10.71 -4.26
N ALA A 18 -5.24 -10.94 -3.43
CA ALA A 18 -5.42 -11.47 -2.08
C ALA A 18 -5.66 -10.28 -1.13
N LYS A 19 -6.92 -10.06 -0.78
CA LYS A 19 -7.31 -8.95 0.09
C LYS A 19 -7.01 -9.23 1.55
N VAL A 20 -6.44 -8.24 2.23
CA VAL A 20 -6.20 -8.24 3.68
C VAL A 20 -7.28 -7.43 4.38
N TYR A 21 -7.75 -6.36 3.76
CA TYR A 21 -8.72 -5.44 4.32
C TYR A 21 -9.39 -4.65 3.21
N GLU A 22 -10.63 -4.26 3.42
CA GLU A 22 -11.35 -3.39 2.49
C GLU A 22 -12.42 -2.61 3.23
N ASP A 23 -12.58 -1.33 2.88
CA ASP A 23 -13.71 -0.50 3.30
C ASP A 23 -14.16 0.39 2.13
N ASP A 24 -14.99 1.39 2.42
CA ASP A 24 -15.56 2.25 1.37
C ASP A 24 -14.50 3.11 0.64
N ARG A 25 -13.36 3.36 1.28
CA ARG A 25 -12.37 4.30 0.78
C ARG A 25 -11.07 3.67 0.32
N MET A 26 -10.75 2.47 0.81
CA MET A 26 -9.47 1.84 0.50
C MET A 26 -9.56 0.32 0.51
N ILE A 27 -8.55 -0.29 -0.08
CA ILE A 27 -8.33 -1.73 -0.07
C ILE A 27 -6.87 -1.99 0.32
N ALA A 28 -6.63 -3.06 1.05
CA ALA A 28 -5.28 -3.53 1.35
C ALA A 28 -5.12 -4.93 0.78
N ILE A 29 -4.07 -5.15 0.00
CA ILE A 29 -3.81 -6.42 -0.68
C ILE A 29 -2.38 -6.88 -0.42
N ASN A 30 -2.14 -8.19 -0.53
CA ASN A 30 -0.78 -8.72 -0.49
C ASN A 30 -0.07 -8.41 -1.81
N ASP A 31 1.20 -7.97 -1.74
CA ASP A 31 2.02 -7.78 -2.91
C ASP A 31 2.36 -9.14 -3.51
N VAL A 32 2.21 -9.28 -4.85
CA VAL A 32 2.49 -10.54 -5.55
C VAL A 32 3.99 -10.82 -5.66
N ALA A 33 4.83 -9.81 -5.47
CA ALA A 33 6.29 -9.94 -5.46
C ALA A 33 6.84 -9.38 -4.15
N PRO A 34 6.57 -10.05 -3.01
CA PRO A 34 6.86 -9.49 -1.70
C PRO A 34 8.34 -9.34 -1.43
N ALA A 35 8.71 -8.22 -0.79
CA ALA A 35 10.08 -7.95 -0.36
C ALA A 35 10.39 -8.57 1.00
N ALA A 36 9.38 -9.07 1.71
CA ALA A 36 9.51 -9.64 3.05
C ALA A 36 8.33 -10.61 3.28
N PRO A 37 8.35 -11.42 4.35
CA PRO A 37 7.25 -12.37 4.62
C PRO A 37 5.87 -11.71 4.69
N VAL A 38 5.80 -10.45 5.17
CA VAL A 38 4.60 -9.63 5.11
C VAL A 38 4.90 -8.40 4.25
N HIS A 39 4.14 -8.23 3.18
CA HIS A 39 4.25 -7.07 2.30
C HIS A 39 2.87 -6.74 1.78
N VAL A 40 2.23 -5.76 2.38
CA VAL A 40 0.86 -5.34 2.07
C VAL A 40 0.88 -3.98 1.39
N LEU A 41 0.03 -3.81 0.39
CA LEU A 41 -0.18 -2.54 -0.30
C LEU A 41 -1.52 -1.96 0.12
N LEU A 42 -1.51 -0.73 0.62
CA LEU A 42 -2.73 0.02 0.91
C LEU A 42 -3.02 0.92 -0.29
N LEU A 43 -4.19 0.77 -0.88
CA LEU A 43 -4.61 1.49 -2.09
C LEU A 43 -5.85 2.30 -1.81
N PRO A 44 -5.88 3.61 -2.12
CA PRO A 44 -7.14 4.34 -2.07
C PRO A 44 -8.01 3.91 -3.26
N LYS A 45 -9.32 3.84 -3.06
CA LYS A 45 -10.25 3.48 -4.13
C LYS A 45 -10.36 4.57 -5.18
N ASP A 46 -10.23 5.84 -4.78
CA ASP A 46 -10.17 6.95 -5.71
C ASP A 46 -8.75 7.06 -6.27
N HIS A 47 -8.63 7.11 -7.59
CA HIS A 47 -7.32 7.22 -8.23
C HIS A 47 -6.68 8.57 -7.95
N THR A 48 -5.47 8.55 -7.38
CA THR A 48 -4.60 9.71 -7.27
C THR A 48 -3.17 9.22 -7.52
N ALA A 49 -2.35 10.04 -8.16
CA ALA A 49 -1.07 9.56 -8.68
C ALA A 49 -0.06 9.24 -7.58
N ASN A 50 0.04 10.11 -6.56
CA ASN A 50 1.07 9.99 -5.54
C ASN A 50 0.72 10.84 -4.30
N ILE A 51 1.60 10.80 -3.30
CA ILE A 51 1.37 11.51 -2.03
C ILE A 51 1.37 13.04 -2.21
N VAL A 52 2.05 13.56 -3.22
CA VAL A 52 2.11 15.00 -3.45
C VAL A 52 0.78 15.52 -3.98
N GLU A 53 0.15 14.76 -4.88
CA GLU A 53 -1.13 15.15 -5.50
C GLU A 53 -2.34 14.76 -4.68
N ALA A 54 -2.19 13.82 -3.75
CA ALA A 54 -3.30 13.33 -2.96
C ALA A 54 -3.81 14.38 -1.96
N ASP A 55 -5.11 14.31 -1.66
CA ASP A 55 -5.66 15.05 -0.53
C ASP A 55 -5.00 14.56 0.76
N PRO A 56 -4.41 15.44 1.57
CA PRO A 56 -3.78 15.03 2.83
C PRO A 56 -4.72 14.27 3.77
N GLU A 57 -6.02 14.55 3.74
CA GLU A 57 -6.99 13.84 4.57
C GLU A 57 -7.09 12.38 4.14
N LEU A 58 -7.04 12.10 2.83
CA LEU A 58 -7.02 10.73 2.32
C LEU A 58 -5.79 9.98 2.81
N VAL A 59 -4.62 10.60 2.73
CA VAL A 59 -3.37 9.99 3.19
C VAL A 59 -3.44 9.72 4.70
N ALA A 60 -3.95 10.67 5.48
CA ALA A 60 -4.14 10.49 6.92
C ALA A 60 -5.08 9.32 7.20
N TYR A 61 -6.17 9.19 6.44
CA TYR A 61 -7.10 8.08 6.59
C TYR A 61 -6.39 6.75 6.34
N MET A 62 -5.64 6.64 5.24
CA MET A 62 -4.90 5.42 4.91
C MET A 62 -3.89 5.07 6.00
N LEU A 63 -3.14 6.06 6.49
CA LEU A 63 -2.17 5.84 7.56
C LEU A 63 -2.83 5.42 8.86
N SER A 64 -4.08 5.87 9.11
CA SER A 64 -4.83 5.45 10.29
C SER A 64 -5.14 3.95 10.32
N LYS A 65 -5.07 3.27 9.17
CA LYS A 65 -5.33 1.83 9.04
C LYS A 65 -4.06 0.98 9.16
N VAL A 66 -2.88 1.59 9.21
CA VAL A 66 -1.61 0.85 9.29
C VAL A 66 -1.56 -0.04 10.53
N LYS A 67 -1.99 0.47 11.68
CA LYS A 67 -2.03 -0.32 12.92
C LYS A 67 -2.89 -1.56 12.77
N LEU A 68 -4.09 -1.40 12.21
CA LEU A 68 -5.00 -2.53 11.98
C LEU A 68 -4.37 -3.58 11.07
N ILE A 69 -3.75 -3.15 9.98
CA ILE A 69 -3.08 -4.05 9.02
C ILE A 69 -1.92 -4.78 9.71
N ALA A 70 -1.11 -4.07 10.47
CA ALA A 70 0.02 -4.66 11.18
C ALA A 70 -0.44 -5.71 12.20
N GLU A 71 -1.53 -5.45 12.90
CA GLU A 71 -2.11 -6.40 13.85
C GLU A 71 -2.65 -7.64 13.15
N LYS A 72 -3.39 -7.44 12.04
CA LYS A 72 -3.95 -8.56 11.26
C LYS A 72 -2.88 -9.46 10.68
N THR A 73 -1.73 -8.92 10.34
CA THR A 73 -0.63 -9.68 9.71
C THR A 73 0.43 -10.15 10.71
N GLY A 74 0.26 -9.82 11.99
CA GLY A 74 1.14 -10.32 13.04
C GLY A 74 2.49 -9.62 13.18
N ILE A 75 2.65 -8.44 12.58
CA ILE A 75 3.94 -7.72 12.58
C ILE A 75 3.96 -6.51 13.52
N ALA A 76 2.85 -6.20 14.18
CA ALA A 76 2.73 -5.00 15.00
C ALA A 76 3.73 -4.98 16.16
N GLU A 77 3.93 -6.13 16.83
CA GLU A 77 4.74 -6.18 18.05
C GLU A 77 6.23 -6.03 17.79
N LYS A 78 6.76 -6.73 16.78
CA LYS A 78 8.20 -6.67 16.45
C LYS A 78 8.58 -5.47 15.61
N GLY A 79 7.61 -4.83 15.00
CA GLY A 79 7.86 -3.67 14.17
C GLY A 79 7.86 -3.96 12.69
N PHE A 80 7.74 -2.90 11.92
CA PHE A 80 7.60 -2.99 10.47
C PHE A 80 8.00 -1.65 9.85
N ARG A 81 8.03 -1.61 8.53
CA ARG A 81 8.40 -0.41 7.79
C ARG A 81 7.23 0.02 6.91
N VAL A 82 6.97 1.32 6.87
CA VAL A 82 5.99 1.92 5.96
C VAL A 82 6.76 2.71 4.91
N VAL A 83 6.45 2.46 3.63
CA VAL A 83 7.13 3.11 2.52
C VAL A 83 6.10 3.68 1.55
N ILE A 84 6.32 4.93 1.14
CA ILE A 84 5.51 5.58 0.12
C ILE A 84 6.47 6.11 -0.94
N ASN A 85 6.58 5.38 -2.06
CA ASN A 85 7.43 5.80 -3.18
C ASN A 85 6.71 6.90 -3.96
N THR A 86 7.44 7.92 -4.36
CA THR A 86 6.89 9.06 -5.12
C THR A 86 7.80 9.44 -6.25
N GLY A 87 7.27 9.44 -7.48
CA GLY A 87 8.02 9.83 -8.67
C GLY A 87 9.08 8.83 -9.07
N ASP A 88 9.79 9.14 -10.16
CA ASP A 88 10.78 8.23 -10.74
C ASP A 88 11.96 8.00 -9.82
N ASP A 89 12.51 9.09 -9.26
CA ASP A 89 13.66 8.96 -8.34
C ASP A 89 13.30 8.24 -7.04
N GLY A 90 12.04 8.28 -6.65
CA GLY A 90 11.55 7.56 -5.48
C GLY A 90 11.19 6.10 -5.75
N GLY A 91 11.32 5.65 -7.00
CA GLY A 91 11.05 4.27 -7.37
C GLY A 91 9.57 3.93 -7.49
N GLN A 92 8.73 4.91 -7.77
CA GLN A 92 7.30 4.65 -7.97
C GLN A 92 7.06 4.08 -9.36
N THR A 93 6.70 2.81 -9.43
CA THR A 93 6.49 2.12 -10.71
C THR A 93 5.03 2.16 -11.19
N VAL A 94 4.08 2.28 -10.27
CA VAL A 94 2.65 2.40 -10.61
C VAL A 94 2.16 3.77 -10.14
N LYS A 95 1.59 4.54 -11.06
CA LYS A 95 1.15 5.91 -10.79
C LYS A 95 -0.27 5.96 -10.23
N HIS A 96 -0.44 5.24 -9.16
CA HIS A 96 -1.60 5.21 -8.29
C HIS A 96 -1.05 5.14 -6.88
N LEU A 97 -1.37 6.11 -6.04
CA LEU A 97 -0.85 6.16 -4.67
C LEU A 97 -0.99 4.80 -3.99
N HIS A 98 0.08 4.31 -3.41
CA HIS A 98 0.04 3.11 -2.59
C HIS A 98 1.05 3.21 -1.47
N ILE A 99 0.69 2.61 -0.35
CA ILE A 99 1.50 2.61 0.87
C ILE A 99 1.89 1.17 1.14
N HIS A 100 3.21 0.91 1.17
CA HIS A 100 3.75 -0.40 1.52
C HIS A 100 3.81 -0.55 3.03
N VAL A 101 3.37 -1.70 3.54
CA VAL A 101 3.58 -2.12 4.93
C VAL A 101 4.38 -3.41 4.86
N ILE A 102 5.62 -3.38 5.34
CA ILE A 102 6.60 -4.44 5.13
C ILE A 102 7.15 -4.88 6.48
N GLY A 103 7.11 -6.20 6.73
CA GLY A 103 7.62 -6.74 7.99
C GLY A 103 7.75 -8.25 7.97
N GLY A 104 7.93 -8.83 9.14
CA GLY A 104 8.09 -10.27 9.30
C GLY A 104 9.54 -10.72 9.29
N LYS A 105 10.48 -9.79 9.17
CA LYS A 105 11.92 -10.03 9.32
C LYS A 105 12.62 -8.71 9.65
N VAL A 106 13.86 -8.78 10.07
CA VAL A 106 14.68 -7.58 10.26
C VAL A 106 14.95 -6.96 8.89
N LEU A 107 14.60 -5.70 8.74
CA LEU A 107 14.81 -4.95 7.49
C LEU A 107 16.10 -4.14 7.62
N GLY A 108 16.86 -4.09 6.53
CA GLY A 108 18.15 -3.44 6.52
C GLY A 108 18.09 -1.90 6.58
N TRP A 109 19.23 -1.31 6.91
CA TRP A 109 19.43 0.13 6.88
C TRP A 109 20.80 0.41 6.25
N PRO A 110 20.96 1.37 5.31
CA PRO A 110 19.92 2.30 4.81
C PRO A 110 18.75 1.61 4.10
N PRO A 111 17.62 2.31 3.94
CA PRO A 111 16.40 1.71 3.39
C PRO A 111 16.44 1.44 1.88
N CYS A 112 17.51 1.83 1.21
CA CYS A 112 17.66 1.63 -0.24
C CYS A 112 18.90 0.83 -0.60
#